data_9da31bf048d1f27b74cf2c4055f4c6a2
#
_entry.id   9da31bf048d1f27b74cf2c4055f4c6a2
#
_cell.length_a   1.000
_cell.length_b   1.000
_cell.length_c   1.000
_cell.angle_alpha   90.00
_cell.angle_beta   90.00
_cell.angle_gamma   90.00
#
_symmetry.space_group_name_H-M   'P 1'
#
loop_
_entity.id
_entity.type
_entity.pdbx_description
1 polymer ?
#
loop_
_entity_poly.entity_id
_entity_poly.type
_entity_poly.pdbx_seq_one_letter_code
_entity_poly.pdbx_strand_id
1 'polypeptide(L)'
;MPVSVADWLRYFAVTMLPAAVIAYFLGCSNGAVIISKYILRDDVRTHGSGNAGLTNFHRTFGGGLTLVVILIDVLKAVLAILIATHFFLGDTAFAKYWAGLFCLLGHMFPCMFSFKGGKGILSGGTIAIMIDWRIALVVWGGFLVLAVVTRYVSLGSCWAGASFPFATWFVYHDWALTLLAVFIGGLILYMHRGNIHRLLTGTENKFTLHKKS
;
A
#
# COMPACT_ATOMS: atom_id res chain seq x y z
N MET A 1 -26.57 0.70 -26.88
CA MET A 1 -26.00 -0.30 -27.79
C MET A 1 -25.06 -1.20 -27.01
N PRO A 2 -25.00 -2.49 -27.24
CA PRO A 2 -24.01 -3.33 -26.58
C PRO A 2 -22.62 -2.86 -27.02
N VAL A 3 -21.70 -2.69 -26.07
CA VAL A 3 -20.31 -2.26 -26.31
C VAL A 3 -19.61 -3.43 -27.03
N SER A 4 -18.99 -3.17 -28.19
CA SER A 4 -18.30 -4.21 -28.95
C SER A 4 -17.00 -4.64 -28.22
N VAL A 5 -16.51 -5.84 -28.54
CA VAL A 5 -15.21 -6.33 -28.03
C VAL A 5 -14.08 -5.39 -28.45
N ALA A 6 -14.16 -4.82 -29.67
CA ALA A 6 -13.17 -3.87 -30.16
C ALA A 6 -13.16 -2.56 -29.34
N ASP A 7 -14.34 -2.06 -28.92
CA ASP A 7 -14.45 -0.87 -28.05
C ASP A 7 -13.84 -1.13 -26.66
N TRP A 8 -14.08 -2.32 -26.09
CA TRP A 8 -13.46 -2.75 -24.85
C TRP A 8 -11.95 -2.85 -24.94
N LEU A 9 -11.42 -3.48 -25.99
CA LEU A 9 -9.98 -3.57 -26.22
C LEU A 9 -9.34 -2.21 -26.38
N ARG A 10 -9.99 -1.31 -27.13
CA ARG A 10 -9.53 0.07 -27.29
C ARG A 10 -9.53 0.82 -25.98
N TYR A 11 -10.62 0.75 -25.19
CA TYR A 11 -10.70 1.39 -23.87
C TYR A 11 -9.62 0.88 -22.94
N PHE A 12 -9.42 -0.45 -22.88
CA PHE A 12 -8.34 -1.04 -22.08
C PHE A 12 -6.97 -0.51 -22.53
N ALA A 13 -6.66 -0.55 -23.82
CA ALA A 13 -5.34 -0.17 -24.33
C ALA A 13 -5.03 1.33 -24.16
N VAL A 14 -6.04 2.20 -24.30
CA VAL A 14 -5.82 3.66 -24.34
C VAL A 14 -6.03 4.30 -22.96
N THR A 15 -6.80 3.68 -22.08
CA THR A 15 -7.17 4.25 -20.76
C THR A 15 -6.66 3.43 -19.59
N MET A 16 -7.08 2.16 -19.50
CA MET A 16 -6.79 1.36 -18.31
C MET A 16 -5.32 0.96 -18.22
N LEU A 17 -4.72 0.55 -19.33
CA LEU A 17 -3.32 0.10 -19.35
C LEU A 17 -2.33 1.25 -19.06
N PRO A 18 -2.42 2.44 -19.69
CA PRO A 18 -1.56 3.56 -19.34
C PRO A 18 -1.71 4.01 -17.90
N ALA A 19 -2.94 4.08 -17.36
CA ALA A 19 -3.19 4.40 -15.96
C ALA A 19 -2.50 3.38 -15.02
N ALA A 20 -2.61 2.08 -15.32
CA ALA A 20 -1.96 1.02 -14.55
C ALA A 20 -0.43 1.12 -14.60
N VAL A 21 0.14 1.33 -15.78
CA VAL A 21 1.60 1.46 -15.97
C VAL A 21 2.15 2.65 -15.20
N ILE A 22 1.53 3.82 -15.32
CA ILE A 22 1.95 5.03 -14.60
C ILE A 22 1.83 4.82 -13.09
N ALA A 23 0.70 4.28 -12.61
CA ALA A 23 0.51 4.00 -11.20
C ALA A 23 1.54 3.01 -10.65
N TYR A 24 1.89 1.96 -11.42
CA TYR A 24 2.93 1.02 -11.05
C TYR A 24 4.30 1.70 -10.93
N PHE A 25 4.72 2.49 -11.91
CA PHE A 25 6.01 3.17 -11.86
C PHE A 25 6.09 4.22 -10.74
N LEU A 26 5.00 4.96 -10.48
CA LEU A 26 4.91 5.81 -9.30
C LEU A 26 5.07 4.97 -8.02
N GLY A 27 4.39 3.83 -7.95
CA GLY A 27 4.52 2.88 -6.85
C GLY A 27 5.94 2.40 -6.62
N CYS A 28 6.74 2.19 -7.69
CA CYS A 28 8.14 1.79 -7.60
C CYS A 28 9.02 2.80 -6.85
N SER A 29 8.60 4.06 -6.69
CA SER A 29 9.29 5.07 -5.87
C SER A 29 9.15 4.70 -4.38
N ASN A 30 9.88 3.69 -3.93
CA ASN A 30 9.89 3.25 -2.54
C ASN A 30 10.76 4.19 -1.69
N GLY A 31 10.13 4.98 -0.81
CA GLY A 31 10.82 6.00 -0.03
C GLY A 31 11.92 5.43 0.85
N ALA A 32 11.68 4.28 1.51
CA ALA A 32 12.67 3.66 2.38
C ALA A 32 13.94 3.22 1.62
N VAL A 33 13.78 2.63 0.42
CA VAL A 33 14.93 2.24 -0.43
C VAL A 33 15.63 3.45 -0.99
N ILE A 34 14.89 4.42 -1.51
CA ILE A 34 15.46 5.63 -2.11
C ILE A 34 16.33 6.38 -1.09
N ILE A 35 15.77 6.67 0.07
CA ILE A 35 16.48 7.45 1.10
C ILE A 35 17.67 6.66 1.65
N SER A 36 17.50 5.39 2.00
CA SER A 36 18.60 4.60 2.54
C SER A 36 19.73 4.43 1.52
N LYS A 37 19.41 4.07 0.29
CA LYS A 37 20.43 3.74 -0.71
C LYS A 37 21.14 4.97 -1.28
N TYR A 38 20.41 6.03 -1.58
CA TYR A 38 20.98 7.18 -2.29
C TYR A 38 21.39 8.34 -1.37
N ILE A 39 20.75 8.50 -0.21
CA ILE A 39 21.08 9.56 0.75
C ILE A 39 22.01 9.03 1.84
N LEU A 40 21.64 7.90 2.48
CA LEU A 40 22.43 7.33 3.59
C LEU A 40 23.57 6.42 3.12
N ARG A 41 23.66 6.10 1.82
CA ARG A 41 24.66 5.21 1.24
C ARG A 41 24.64 3.79 1.85
N ASP A 42 23.45 3.37 2.30
CA ASP A 42 23.21 2.07 2.91
C ASP A 42 21.86 1.53 2.43
N ASP A 43 21.62 0.23 2.51
CA ASP A 43 20.36 -0.36 2.02
C ASP A 43 19.53 -0.88 3.20
N VAL A 44 18.38 -0.26 3.45
CA VAL A 44 17.46 -0.67 4.53
C VAL A 44 17.09 -2.15 4.50
N ARG A 45 17.20 -2.79 3.34
CA ARG A 45 16.87 -4.22 3.15
C ARG A 45 17.94 -5.16 3.67
N THR A 46 19.12 -4.67 4.01
CA THR A 46 20.20 -5.44 4.65
C THR A 46 20.13 -5.38 6.17
N HIS A 47 19.20 -4.59 6.73
CA HIS A 47 19.06 -4.37 8.17
C HIS A 47 17.72 -4.83 8.74
N GLY A 48 17.71 -5.14 10.02
CA GLY A 48 16.52 -5.44 10.81
C GLY A 48 15.68 -6.56 10.22
N SER A 49 14.45 -6.26 9.80
CA SER A 49 13.56 -7.25 9.20
C SER A 49 13.81 -7.51 7.70
N GLY A 50 14.74 -6.82 7.09
CA GLY A 50 14.99 -6.88 5.63
C GLY A 50 13.88 -6.26 4.77
N ASN A 51 12.87 -5.64 5.38
CA ASN A 51 11.73 -5.06 4.65
C ASN A 51 11.98 -3.61 4.28
N ALA A 52 11.66 -3.24 3.03
CA ALA A 52 11.75 -1.88 2.52
C ALA A 52 10.53 -1.02 2.92
N GLY A 53 10.23 -0.94 4.20
CA GLY A 53 9.08 -0.20 4.72
C GLY A 53 9.44 0.75 5.85
N LEU A 54 8.53 1.70 6.11
CA LEU A 54 8.67 2.77 7.09
C LEU A 54 9.14 2.28 8.47
N THR A 55 8.53 1.22 8.99
CA THR A 55 8.84 0.70 10.35
C THR A 55 10.28 0.18 10.44
N ASN A 56 10.76 -0.53 9.41
CA ASN A 56 12.15 -0.99 9.38
C ASN A 56 13.11 0.19 9.22
N PHE A 57 12.81 1.11 8.32
CA PHE A 57 13.60 2.32 8.11
C PHE A 57 13.74 3.13 9.41
N HIS A 58 12.63 3.43 10.07
CA HIS A 58 12.64 4.19 11.32
C HIS A 58 13.43 3.48 12.44
N ARG A 59 13.29 2.15 12.54
CA ARG A 59 14.01 1.36 13.53
C ARG A 59 15.52 1.32 13.28
N THR A 60 15.94 1.30 12.02
CA THR A 60 17.35 1.20 11.62
C THR A 60 18.03 2.56 11.64
N PHE A 61 17.43 3.56 11.02
CA PHE A 61 18.08 4.87 10.81
C PHE A 61 17.47 5.99 11.66
N GLY A 62 16.20 5.87 12.09
CA GLY A 62 15.53 6.89 12.90
C GLY A 62 15.44 8.25 12.23
N GLY A 63 15.29 9.28 13.06
CA GLY A 63 15.48 10.68 12.67
C GLY A 63 14.48 11.29 11.69
N GLY A 64 14.78 12.52 11.25
CA GLY A 64 13.91 13.32 10.38
C GLY A 64 13.71 12.76 8.97
N LEU A 65 14.63 11.93 8.47
CA LEU A 65 14.52 11.27 7.16
C LEU A 65 13.33 10.29 7.11
N THR A 66 12.85 9.80 8.25
CA THR A 66 11.61 9.02 8.34
C THR A 66 10.41 9.79 7.80
N LEU A 67 10.34 11.11 8.05
CA LEU A 67 9.28 11.97 7.50
C LEU A 67 9.37 12.08 5.98
N VAL A 68 10.57 12.10 5.42
CA VAL A 68 10.76 12.11 3.97
C VAL A 68 10.28 10.80 3.34
N VAL A 69 10.56 9.66 3.98
CA VAL A 69 10.02 8.35 3.56
C VAL A 69 8.48 8.36 3.58
N ILE A 70 7.86 8.91 4.63
CA ILE A 70 6.40 9.06 4.72
C ILE A 70 5.89 9.91 3.56
N LEU A 71 6.49 11.07 3.31
CA LEU A 71 6.08 11.97 2.23
C LEU A 71 6.14 11.29 0.86
N ILE A 72 7.23 10.60 0.55
CA ILE A 72 7.37 9.87 -0.73
C ILE A 72 6.28 8.82 -0.87
N ASP A 73 6.05 8.00 0.17
CA ASP A 73 5.10 6.89 0.12
C ASP A 73 3.62 7.35 0.10
N VAL A 74 3.31 8.51 0.69
CA VAL A 74 2.00 9.16 0.60
C VAL A 74 1.81 9.82 -0.76
N LEU A 75 2.76 10.68 -1.17
CA LEU A 75 2.63 11.46 -2.41
C LEU A 75 2.52 10.57 -3.64
N LYS A 76 3.28 9.47 -3.74
CA LYS A 76 3.17 8.57 -4.89
C LYS A 76 1.78 7.94 -5.00
N ALA A 77 1.14 7.60 -3.87
CA ALA A 77 -0.20 7.02 -3.87
C ALA A 77 -1.26 8.06 -4.27
N VAL A 78 -1.14 9.29 -3.75
CA VAL A 78 -2.00 10.42 -4.13
C VAL A 78 -1.85 10.71 -5.62
N LEU A 79 -0.60 10.87 -6.11
CA LEU A 79 -0.34 11.17 -7.53
C LEU A 79 -0.83 10.05 -8.46
N ALA A 80 -0.64 8.78 -8.09
CA ALA A 80 -1.11 7.65 -8.88
C ALA A 80 -2.64 7.73 -9.10
N ILE A 81 -3.40 8.00 -8.03
CA ILE A 81 -4.85 8.13 -8.11
C ILE A 81 -5.25 9.38 -8.89
N LEU A 82 -4.68 10.55 -8.58
CA LEU A 82 -5.02 11.80 -9.26
C LEU A 82 -4.74 11.75 -10.76
N ILE A 83 -3.61 11.17 -11.17
CA ILE A 83 -3.28 11.03 -12.59
C ILE A 83 -4.25 10.07 -13.27
N ALA A 84 -4.55 8.92 -12.66
CA ALA A 84 -5.47 7.96 -13.24
C ALA A 84 -6.89 8.52 -13.38
N THR A 85 -7.38 9.24 -12.36
CA THR A 85 -8.73 9.84 -12.38
C THR A 85 -8.84 11.02 -13.32
N HIS A 86 -7.83 11.89 -13.36
CA HIS A 86 -7.89 13.13 -14.16
C HIS A 86 -7.65 12.89 -15.65
N PHE A 87 -6.66 12.05 -15.99
CA PHE A 87 -6.21 11.92 -17.38
C PHE A 87 -6.77 10.70 -18.12
N PHE A 88 -7.26 9.69 -17.39
CA PHE A 88 -7.58 8.41 -18.03
C PHE A 88 -8.99 7.88 -17.75
N LEU A 89 -9.36 7.71 -16.50
CA LEU A 89 -10.52 6.89 -16.10
C LEU A 89 -11.71 7.71 -15.58
N GLY A 90 -11.55 9.04 -15.44
CA GLY A 90 -12.51 9.88 -14.74
C GLY A 90 -12.48 9.69 -13.21
N ASP A 91 -13.11 10.57 -12.46
CA ASP A 91 -13.19 10.49 -11.00
C ASP A 91 -14.26 9.48 -10.58
N THR A 92 -13.93 8.21 -10.70
CA THR A 92 -14.77 7.08 -10.31
C THR A 92 -14.10 6.26 -9.22
N ALA A 93 -14.91 5.54 -8.42
CA ALA A 93 -14.39 4.61 -7.45
C ALA A 93 -13.49 3.55 -8.13
N PHE A 94 -13.92 3.03 -9.29
CA PHE A 94 -13.13 2.06 -10.07
C PHE A 94 -11.74 2.58 -10.41
N ALA A 95 -11.61 3.83 -10.88
CA ALA A 95 -10.33 4.45 -11.21
C ALA A 95 -9.37 4.48 -10.01
N LYS A 96 -9.90 4.82 -8.81
CA LYS A 96 -9.14 4.89 -7.57
C LYS A 96 -8.65 3.51 -7.13
N TYR A 97 -9.51 2.47 -7.22
CA TYR A 97 -9.13 1.09 -6.93
C TYR A 97 -8.08 0.56 -7.92
N TRP A 98 -8.29 0.82 -9.20
CA TRP A 98 -7.39 0.38 -10.28
C TRP A 98 -5.99 0.97 -10.09
N ALA A 99 -5.90 2.29 -9.98
CA ALA A 99 -4.63 2.97 -9.73
C ALA A 99 -3.99 2.55 -8.40
N GLY A 100 -4.78 2.40 -7.35
CA GLY A 100 -4.33 1.95 -6.04
C GLY A 100 -3.70 0.57 -6.08
N LEU A 101 -4.32 -0.39 -6.79
CA LEU A 101 -3.79 -1.74 -6.97
C LEU A 101 -2.41 -1.72 -7.63
N PHE A 102 -2.27 -1.03 -8.76
CA PHE A 102 -1.00 -0.97 -9.49
C PHE A 102 0.08 -0.16 -8.75
N CYS A 103 -0.30 0.90 -8.04
CA CYS A 103 0.63 1.62 -7.16
C CYS A 103 1.16 0.71 -6.03
N LEU A 104 0.30 -0.11 -5.42
CA LEU A 104 0.74 -1.08 -4.42
C LEU A 104 1.61 -2.18 -5.01
N LEU A 105 1.29 -2.70 -6.18
CA LEU A 105 2.16 -3.64 -6.90
C LEU A 105 3.55 -3.06 -7.13
N GLY A 106 3.63 -1.80 -7.57
CA GLY A 106 4.90 -1.10 -7.73
C GLY A 106 5.66 -0.93 -6.41
N HIS A 107 4.96 -0.58 -5.32
CA HIS A 107 5.58 -0.46 -3.99
C HIS A 107 6.11 -1.78 -3.44
N MET A 108 5.36 -2.88 -3.63
CA MET A 108 5.70 -4.21 -3.12
C MET A 108 6.76 -4.91 -3.99
N PHE A 109 6.65 -4.74 -5.30
CA PHE A 109 7.50 -5.40 -6.30
C PHE A 109 8.10 -4.38 -7.28
N PRO A 110 8.93 -3.43 -6.79
CA PRO A 110 9.50 -2.38 -7.63
C PRO A 110 10.54 -2.95 -8.59
N CYS A 111 10.31 -2.84 -9.91
CA CYS A 111 11.21 -3.37 -10.94
C CYS A 111 12.61 -2.74 -10.84
N MET A 112 12.73 -1.46 -10.46
CA MET A 112 13.99 -0.75 -10.28
C MET A 112 14.81 -1.24 -9.07
N PHE A 113 14.22 -2.03 -8.16
CA PHE A 113 14.85 -2.51 -6.94
C PHE A 113 14.80 -4.03 -6.80
N SER A 114 14.94 -4.74 -7.93
CA SER A 114 14.95 -6.22 -8.01
C SER A 114 13.68 -6.85 -7.44
N PHE A 115 12.53 -6.19 -7.60
CA PHE A 115 11.22 -6.62 -7.13
C PHE A 115 11.14 -6.85 -5.61
N LYS A 116 12.03 -6.24 -4.82
CA LYS A 116 12.10 -6.34 -3.37
C LYS A 116 11.73 -4.99 -2.73
N GLY A 117 10.46 -4.78 -2.46
CA GLY A 117 9.89 -3.57 -1.89
C GLY A 117 9.36 -3.71 -0.47
N GLY A 118 8.42 -2.83 -0.12
CA GLY A 118 7.76 -2.77 1.17
C GLY A 118 6.47 -3.61 1.25
N LYS A 119 5.73 -3.47 2.36
CA LYS A 119 4.45 -4.19 2.58
C LYS A 119 3.22 -3.36 2.26
N GLY A 120 3.39 -2.09 1.90
CA GLY A 120 2.34 -1.24 1.36
C GLY A 120 1.34 -0.67 2.37
N ILE A 121 1.60 -0.73 3.69
CA ILE A 121 0.62 -0.25 4.68
C ILE A 121 0.38 1.26 4.59
N LEU A 122 1.44 2.06 4.53
CA LEU A 122 1.29 3.51 4.44
C LEU A 122 0.65 3.93 3.11
N SER A 123 1.15 3.44 1.99
CA SER A 123 0.56 3.71 0.68
C SER A 123 -0.86 3.14 0.56
N GLY A 124 -1.11 1.93 1.06
CA GLY A 124 -2.45 1.32 1.06
C GLY A 124 -3.44 2.08 1.92
N GLY A 125 -3.02 2.57 3.08
CA GLY A 125 -3.84 3.43 3.92
C GLY A 125 -4.13 4.79 3.27
N THR A 126 -3.16 5.36 2.55
CA THR A 126 -3.38 6.58 1.74
C THR A 126 -4.40 6.32 0.63
N ILE A 127 -4.29 5.18 -0.06
CA ILE A 127 -5.24 4.75 -1.09
C ILE A 127 -6.65 4.61 -0.50
N ALA A 128 -6.78 3.99 0.67
CA ALA A 128 -8.08 3.87 1.35
C ALA A 128 -8.72 5.24 1.62
N ILE A 129 -7.93 6.24 2.07
CA ILE A 129 -8.40 7.63 2.28
C ILE A 129 -8.86 8.26 0.96
N MET A 130 -8.10 8.07 -0.12
CA MET A 130 -8.42 8.62 -1.44
C MET A 130 -9.65 7.97 -2.09
N ILE A 131 -9.94 6.72 -1.74
CA ILE A 131 -11.13 6.02 -2.24
C ILE A 131 -12.38 6.54 -1.54
N ASP A 132 -12.46 6.36 -0.21
CA ASP A 132 -13.62 6.77 0.58
C ASP A 132 -13.24 6.87 2.07
N TRP A 133 -13.64 7.96 2.73
CA TRP A 133 -13.34 8.18 4.14
C TRP A 133 -13.95 7.11 5.07
N ARG A 134 -15.09 6.51 4.70
CA ARG A 134 -15.75 5.44 5.49
C ARG A 134 -14.91 4.17 5.48
N ILE A 135 -14.35 3.83 4.33
CA ILE A 135 -13.40 2.70 4.20
C ILE A 135 -12.13 2.99 4.99
N ALA A 136 -11.59 4.21 4.84
CA ALA A 136 -10.41 4.63 5.60
C ALA A 136 -10.64 4.55 7.11
N LEU A 137 -11.82 4.92 7.60
CA LEU A 137 -12.17 4.84 9.02
C LEU A 137 -12.13 3.39 9.53
N VAL A 138 -12.68 2.43 8.80
CA VAL A 138 -12.63 1.01 9.16
C VAL A 138 -11.20 0.48 9.14
N VAL A 139 -10.46 0.76 8.08
CA VAL A 139 -9.08 0.29 7.86
C VAL A 139 -8.13 0.87 8.91
N TRP A 140 -8.08 2.19 9.03
CA TRP A 140 -7.20 2.88 9.96
C TRP A 140 -7.67 2.80 11.42
N GLY A 141 -8.97 2.86 11.66
CA GLY A 141 -9.54 2.75 13.01
C GLY A 141 -9.17 1.42 13.65
N GLY A 142 -9.43 0.31 12.96
CA GLY A 142 -9.06 -1.01 13.45
C GLY A 142 -7.53 -1.22 13.52
N PHE A 143 -6.78 -0.70 12.52
CA PHE A 143 -5.32 -0.69 12.58
C PHE A 143 -4.80 -0.02 13.86
N LEU A 144 -5.26 1.19 14.14
CA LEU A 144 -4.81 1.97 15.30
C LEU A 144 -5.19 1.30 16.62
N VAL A 145 -6.45 0.87 16.75
CA VAL A 145 -6.91 0.17 17.96
C VAL A 145 -6.06 -1.06 18.23
N LEU A 146 -5.89 -1.93 17.23
CA LEU A 146 -5.11 -3.15 17.41
C LEU A 146 -3.63 -2.87 17.65
N ALA A 147 -3.02 -1.92 16.95
CA ALA A 147 -1.63 -1.57 17.13
C ALA A 147 -1.35 -0.97 18.51
N VAL A 148 -2.25 -0.11 19.04
CA VAL A 148 -2.11 0.52 20.36
C VAL A 148 -2.35 -0.49 21.48
N VAL A 149 -3.47 -1.21 21.43
CA VAL A 149 -3.87 -2.14 22.51
C VAL A 149 -2.90 -3.32 22.62
N THR A 150 -2.55 -3.92 21.49
CA THR A 150 -1.71 -5.14 21.48
C THR A 150 -0.20 -4.84 21.38
N ARG A 151 0.17 -3.64 20.95
CA ARG A 151 1.52 -3.21 20.57
C ARG A 151 2.08 -3.98 19.35
N TYR A 152 1.25 -4.71 18.62
CA TYR A 152 1.63 -5.38 17.37
C TYR A 152 1.16 -4.56 16.16
N VAL A 153 2.06 -3.75 15.58
CA VAL A 153 1.79 -3.01 14.35
C VAL A 153 1.37 -3.94 13.21
N SER A 154 1.96 -5.13 13.16
CA SER A 154 1.64 -6.14 12.15
C SER A 154 0.23 -6.69 12.28
N LEU A 155 -0.33 -6.80 13.50
CA LEU A 155 -1.72 -7.21 13.68
C LEU A 155 -2.68 -6.16 13.13
N GLY A 156 -2.43 -4.87 13.40
CA GLY A 156 -3.17 -3.78 12.79
C GLY A 156 -3.07 -3.79 11.27
N SER A 157 -1.87 -4.11 10.72
CA SER A 157 -1.66 -4.23 9.29
C SER A 157 -2.46 -5.38 8.66
N CYS A 158 -2.54 -6.52 9.34
CA CYS A 158 -3.38 -7.65 8.90
C CYS A 158 -4.87 -7.29 8.93
N TRP A 159 -5.32 -6.57 9.96
CA TRP A 159 -6.68 -6.02 9.99
C TRP A 159 -6.95 -5.12 8.79
N ALA A 160 -6.04 -4.18 8.49
CA ALA A 160 -6.18 -3.26 7.38
C ALA A 160 -6.37 -4.00 6.05
N GLY A 161 -5.57 -5.04 5.79
CA GLY A 161 -5.73 -5.87 4.58
C GLY A 161 -7.01 -6.69 4.58
N ALA A 162 -7.37 -7.33 5.70
CA ALA A 162 -8.53 -8.19 5.80
C ALA A 162 -9.86 -7.41 5.77
N SER A 163 -9.92 -6.26 6.44
CA SER A 163 -11.15 -5.45 6.53
C SER A 163 -11.48 -4.68 5.24
N PHE A 164 -10.48 -4.42 4.39
CA PHE A 164 -10.63 -3.58 3.21
C PHE A 164 -11.72 -4.07 2.24
N PRO A 165 -11.78 -5.35 1.81
CA PRO A 165 -12.85 -5.81 0.94
C PRO A 165 -14.24 -5.78 1.60
N PHE A 166 -14.34 -6.06 2.89
CA PHE A 166 -15.62 -5.97 3.61
C PHE A 166 -16.12 -4.51 3.67
N ALA A 167 -15.24 -3.58 4.04
CA ALA A 167 -15.59 -2.15 4.05
C ALA A 167 -16.01 -1.68 2.65
N THR A 168 -15.32 -2.12 1.60
CA THR A 168 -15.69 -1.82 0.21
C THR A 168 -17.09 -2.30 -0.12
N TRP A 169 -17.41 -3.56 0.21
CA TRP A 169 -18.72 -4.12 -0.04
C TRP A 169 -19.81 -3.33 0.68
N PHE A 170 -19.63 -3.03 1.96
CA PHE A 170 -20.63 -2.28 2.75
C PHE A 170 -20.83 -0.84 2.25
N VAL A 171 -19.83 -0.23 1.64
CA VAL A 171 -19.92 1.15 1.15
C VAL A 171 -20.52 1.24 -0.24
N TYR A 172 -20.15 0.33 -1.14
CA TYR A 172 -20.48 0.44 -2.57
C TYR A 172 -21.47 -0.58 -3.08
N HIS A 173 -21.62 -1.73 -2.41
CA HIS A 173 -22.41 -2.88 -2.87
C HIS A 173 -22.10 -3.29 -4.32
N ASP A 174 -20.82 -3.15 -4.73
CA ASP A 174 -20.32 -3.40 -6.08
C ASP A 174 -19.31 -4.55 -6.07
N TRP A 175 -19.59 -5.59 -6.87
CA TRP A 175 -18.73 -6.78 -6.94
C TRP A 175 -17.39 -6.52 -7.61
N ALA A 176 -17.33 -5.63 -8.62
CA ALA A 176 -16.08 -5.33 -9.32
C ALA A 176 -15.11 -4.58 -8.39
N LEU A 177 -15.60 -3.59 -7.64
CA LEU A 177 -14.82 -2.87 -6.64
C LEU A 177 -14.40 -3.80 -5.49
N THR A 178 -15.30 -4.66 -5.04
CA THR A 178 -15.00 -5.63 -3.98
C THR A 178 -13.92 -6.62 -4.43
N LEU A 179 -13.95 -7.08 -5.68
CA LEU A 179 -12.91 -7.95 -6.23
C LEU A 179 -11.55 -7.26 -6.25
N LEU A 180 -11.48 -6.00 -6.69
CA LEU A 180 -10.25 -5.20 -6.64
C LEU A 180 -9.76 -5.03 -5.20
N ALA A 181 -10.68 -4.80 -4.26
CA ALA A 181 -10.35 -4.71 -2.83
C ALA A 181 -9.84 -6.04 -2.26
N VAL A 182 -10.36 -7.18 -2.70
CA VAL A 182 -9.84 -8.52 -2.35
C VAL A 182 -8.40 -8.68 -2.85
N PHE A 183 -8.09 -8.25 -4.07
CA PHE A 183 -6.71 -8.28 -4.56
C PHE A 183 -5.79 -7.38 -3.74
N ILE A 184 -6.20 -6.15 -3.44
CA ILE A 184 -5.43 -5.20 -2.62
C ILE A 184 -5.19 -5.77 -1.21
N GLY A 185 -6.25 -6.20 -0.54
CA GLY A 185 -6.18 -6.78 0.80
C GLY A 185 -5.35 -8.07 0.83
N GLY A 186 -5.55 -8.93 -0.17
CA GLY A 186 -4.80 -10.18 -0.35
C GLY A 186 -3.30 -9.95 -0.53
N LEU A 187 -2.90 -8.95 -1.33
CA LEU A 187 -1.50 -8.54 -1.48
C LEU A 187 -0.90 -8.07 -0.14
N ILE A 188 -1.63 -7.26 0.63
CA ILE A 188 -1.18 -6.80 1.95
C ILE A 188 -0.99 -8.01 2.88
N LEU A 189 -1.95 -8.93 2.95
CA LEU A 189 -1.84 -10.14 3.78
C LEU A 189 -0.70 -11.04 3.32
N TYR A 190 -0.54 -11.23 2.02
CA TYR A 190 0.58 -11.98 1.45
C TYR A 190 1.94 -11.39 1.85
N MET A 191 2.09 -10.07 1.78
CA MET A 191 3.32 -9.39 2.21
C MET A 191 3.54 -9.47 3.73
N HIS A 192 2.48 -9.73 4.51
CA HIS A 192 2.56 -9.93 5.95
C HIS A 192 2.63 -11.40 6.38
N ARG A 193 2.73 -12.38 5.46
CA ARG A 193 2.74 -13.83 5.80
C ARG A 193 3.77 -14.20 6.87
N GLY A 194 4.97 -13.61 6.84
CA GLY A 194 5.98 -13.84 7.87
C GLY A 194 5.62 -13.21 9.23
N ASN A 195 4.91 -12.07 9.22
CA ASN A 195 4.39 -11.49 10.46
C ASN A 195 3.23 -12.32 11.02
N ILE A 196 2.33 -12.79 10.15
CA ILE A 196 1.23 -13.68 10.54
C ILE A 196 1.78 -14.93 11.21
N HIS A 197 2.79 -15.57 10.63
CA HIS A 197 3.45 -16.72 11.23
C HIS A 197 4.02 -16.38 12.63
N ARG A 198 4.74 -15.27 12.79
CA ARG A 198 5.28 -14.85 14.09
C ARG A 198 4.20 -14.46 15.11
N LEU A 199 3.07 -13.87 14.66
CA LEU A 199 1.92 -13.60 15.53
C LEU A 199 1.33 -14.91 16.07
N LEU A 200 1.15 -15.91 15.21
CA LEU A 200 0.61 -17.23 15.58
C LEU A 200 1.55 -18.02 16.51
N THR A 201 2.86 -17.85 16.35
CA THR A 201 3.89 -18.50 17.20
C THR A 201 4.30 -17.68 18.41
N GLY A 202 3.71 -16.50 18.63
CA GLY A 202 4.04 -15.63 19.77
C GLY A 202 5.43 -14.97 19.71
N THR A 203 6.07 -14.97 18.54
CA THR A 203 7.44 -14.46 18.34
C THR A 203 7.50 -13.10 17.63
N GLU A 204 6.35 -12.46 17.41
CA GLU A 204 6.30 -11.14 16.75
C GLU A 204 6.81 -10.05 17.69
N ASN A 205 7.54 -9.08 17.10
CA ASN A 205 8.12 -7.98 17.84
C ASN A 205 7.04 -6.94 18.21
N LYS A 206 6.94 -6.63 19.50
CA LYS A 206 6.11 -5.53 19.98
C LYS A 206 6.76 -4.17 19.67
N PHE A 207 5.93 -3.20 19.35
CA PHE A 207 6.37 -1.81 19.20
C PHE A 207 6.67 -1.22 20.58
N THR A 208 7.85 -0.63 20.74
CA THR A 208 8.27 0.08 21.96
C THR A 208 8.62 1.51 21.61
N LEU A 209 8.08 2.48 22.36
CA LEU A 209 8.36 3.91 22.18
C LEU A 209 9.75 4.31 22.72
N HIS A 210 10.33 3.50 23.60
CA HIS A 210 11.66 3.78 24.18
C HIS A 210 12.71 2.88 23.53
N LYS A 211 13.74 3.50 22.97
CA LYS A 211 14.99 2.83 22.63
C LYS A 211 15.60 2.39 23.99
N LYS A 212 15.75 1.09 24.24
CA LYS A 212 16.63 0.67 25.32
C LYS A 212 18.02 1.21 24.98
N SER A 213 18.47 2.15 25.81
CA SER A 213 19.85 2.64 25.81
C SER A 213 20.83 1.50 26.01
#